data_61c98c3a543d16b80f0c501ae7cd0f5f
#
_entry.id   61c98c3a543d16b80f0c501ae7cd0f5f
#
_cell.length_a   1.000
_cell.length_b   1.000
_cell.length_c   1.000
_cell.angle_alpha   90.00
_cell.angle_beta   90.00
_cell.angle_gamma   90.00
#
_symmetry.space_group_name_H-M   'P 1'
#
loop_
_entity.id
_entity.type
_entity.pdbx_description
1 polymer ?
#
loop_
_entity_poly.entity_id
_entity_poly.type
_entity_poly.pdbx_seq_one_letter_code
_entity_poly.pdbx_strand_id
1 'polypeptide(L)'
;MSFDSLLQRRVSRRTALKIGAAGALATQAGMLETLATMPNRLALAAGTLPNIQFDIGNFIPPAFTVEGVLVRFGPVFTAFFPGKLTRTPVLDDQKRLENALGRLEQAFPFSPKGLFAMVAYGLPYFKRLPQSLVASHMPRLLSDNTRWALEEAVPSPTDVIGGLVGGPNAPIANVKKDRFNVNVRIESNDILITLRSDSVRNIVEGFGFLEWQLDNLVRFDTPRLIFQQQGLTRKVADANQLEYAGRINPISPMWMGFHDQQVDAAAAAQTVTFEGSSVARLTTATAHDYFANGSIQNFNHNILDLYQFYATPGQDTRHPDGEDYPERIMYMLRANQIGTPNGLPAQPNADPFTNGGGPGAVANKFQGANDTFLSAQDKSGKFAAGMTPAQQQSATFTGLPRIGHEQALQRSSRAADGTPIHIRMDGAGFDSMDVPAFQEFPNGRNVPAGSNQPKLQFSAFVPSAEFFRVMRANAAAQDLQKQFDVDPDDNGLERFTTATRRQNFLIPPRTRRSFPLIEQR
;
A
#
# COMPACT_ATOMS: atom_id res chain seq x y z
N MET A 1 -22.34 -3.91 -31.49
CA MET A 1 -21.08 -4.66 -31.64
C MET A 1 -20.70 -5.17 -30.27
N SER A 2 -20.51 -6.48 -30.11
CA SER A 2 -20.09 -7.04 -28.82
C SER A 2 -18.63 -6.65 -28.54
N PHE A 3 -18.27 -6.54 -27.26
CA PHE A 3 -16.90 -6.22 -26.79
C PHE A 3 -15.90 -7.22 -27.38
N ASP A 4 -16.26 -8.51 -27.51
CA ASP A 4 -15.48 -9.56 -28.17
C ASP A 4 -15.13 -9.25 -29.64
N SER A 5 -16.04 -8.59 -30.38
CA SER A 5 -15.79 -8.23 -31.78
C SER A 5 -14.82 -7.05 -31.95
N LEU A 6 -14.64 -6.24 -30.92
CA LEU A 6 -13.68 -5.14 -30.88
C LEU A 6 -12.28 -5.63 -30.53
N LEU A 7 -12.15 -6.60 -29.63
CA LEU A 7 -10.88 -7.22 -29.24
C LEU A 7 -10.29 -8.09 -30.37
N GLN A 8 -11.12 -8.75 -31.19
CA GLN A 8 -10.66 -9.59 -32.28
C GLN A 8 -10.17 -8.82 -33.53
N ARG A 9 -10.44 -7.55 -33.66
CA ARG A 9 -10.23 -6.79 -34.90
C ARG A 9 -9.04 -5.86 -34.97
N ARG A 10 -7.97 -5.95 -34.29
CA ARG A 10 -6.68 -5.29 -34.58
C ARG A 10 -5.70 -5.32 -33.39
N VAL A 11 -5.23 -6.46 -33.05
CA VAL A 11 -3.93 -6.53 -32.39
C VAL A 11 -2.87 -6.40 -33.50
N SER A 12 -2.33 -5.20 -33.71
CA SER A 12 -1.23 -5.00 -34.64
C SER A 12 0.04 -5.69 -34.12
N ARG A 13 0.99 -6.05 -35.03
CA ARG A 13 2.32 -6.56 -34.63
C ARG A 13 3.06 -5.64 -33.64
N ARG A 14 2.79 -4.32 -33.65
CA ARG A 14 3.31 -3.38 -32.64
C ARG A 14 2.67 -3.56 -31.26
N THR A 15 1.41 -3.88 -31.19
CA THR A 15 0.71 -4.23 -29.95
C THR A 15 1.23 -5.56 -29.40
N ALA A 16 1.52 -6.55 -30.28
CA ALA A 16 2.09 -7.84 -29.86
C ALA A 16 3.54 -7.71 -29.29
N LEU A 17 4.32 -6.73 -29.74
CA LEU A 17 5.66 -6.44 -29.17
C LEU A 17 5.61 -5.58 -27.90
N LYS A 18 4.57 -4.74 -27.74
CA LYS A 18 4.25 -4.09 -26.46
C LYS A 18 3.67 -5.06 -25.41
N ILE A 19 3.12 -6.19 -25.85
CA ILE A 19 2.72 -7.34 -25.03
C ILE A 19 3.90 -7.94 -24.23
N GLY A 20 5.14 -7.55 -24.45
CA GLY A 20 6.27 -7.96 -23.62
C GLY A 20 6.12 -7.63 -22.13
N ALA A 21 5.73 -6.41 -21.78
CA ALA A 21 5.46 -6.01 -20.39
C ALA A 21 4.09 -6.52 -19.92
N ALA A 22 3.05 -6.44 -20.77
CA ALA A 22 1.74 -7.03 -20.50
C ALA A 22 1.79 -8.57 -20.53
N GLY A 23 2.68 -9.19 -21.32
CA GLY A 23 2.89 -10.64 -21.34
C GLY A 23 3.55 -11.18 -20.09
N ALA A 24 4.54 -10.48 -19.57
CA ALA A 24 5.15 -10.80 -18.27
C ALA A 24 4.13 -10.64 -17.13
N LEU A 25 3.31 -9.57 -17.18
CA LEU A 25 2.20 -9.38 -16.25
C LEU A 25 1.16 -10.50 -16.40
N ALA A 26 0.77 -10.85 -17.62
CA ALA A 26 -0.21 -11.90 -17.89
C ALA A 26 0.28 -13.28 -17.43
N THR A 27 1.58 -13.58 -17.53
CA THR A 27 2.17 -14.85 -17.07
C THR A 27 2.20 -14.91 -15.53
N GLN A 28 2.65 -13.88 -14.86
CA GLN A 28 2.60 -13.78 -13.39
C GLN A 28 1.15 -13.76 -12.90
N ALA A 29 0.32 -13.00 -13.54
CA ALA A 29 -1.09 -12.87 -13.26
C ALA A 29 -1.84 -14.18 -13.46
N GLY A 30 -1.53 -14.94 -14.49
CA GLY A 30 -2.10 -16.28 -14.74
C GLY A 30 -1.74 -17.28 -13.64
N MET A 31 -0.49 -17.27 -13.16
CA MET A 31 -0.08 -18.07 -12.01
C MET A 31 -0.83 -17.66 -10.74
N LEU A 32 -0.93 -16.38 -10.46
CA LEU A 32 -1.63 -15.86 -9.28
C LEU A 32 -3.13 -16.20 -9.33
N GLU A 33 -3.77 -16.06 -10.50
CA GLU A 33 -5.19 -16.42 -10.68
C GLU A 33 -5.43 -17.92 -10.50
N THR A 34 -4.48 -18.76 -10.91
CA THR A 34 -4.54 -20.23 -10.72
C THR A 34 -4.39 -20.61 -9.24
N LEU A 35 -3.56 -19.91 -8.48
CA LEU A 35 -3.34 -20.15 -7.06
C LEU A 35 -4.43 -19.54 -6.18
N ALA A 36 -5.08 -18.48 -6.65
CA ALA A 36 -6.15 -17.81 -5.93
C ALA A 36 -7.39 -18.69 -5.85
N THR A 37 -8.04 -18.68 -4.70
CA THR A 37 -9.37 -19.28 -4.55
C THR A 37 -10.39 -18.20 -4.90
N MET A 38 -11.16 -18.38 -5.98
CA MET A 38 -12.18 -17.41 -6.36
C MET A 38 -13.22 -17.28 -5.26
N PRO A 39 -13.39 -16.08 -4.64
CA PRO A 39 -14.38 -15.92 -3.61
C PRO A 39 -15.79 -16.13 -4.15
N ASN A 40 -16.60 -16.95 -3.47
CA ASN A 40 -18.02 -17.04 -3.80
C ASN A 40 -18.75 -15.81 -3.26
N ARG A 41 -18.67 -14.70 -3.99
CA ARG A 41 -19.28 -13.43 -3.61
C ARG A 41 -20.64 -13.28 -4.29
N LEU A 42 -21.64 -12.91 -3.52
CA LEU A 42 -22.95 -12.51 -4.07
C LEU A 42 -22.77 -11.24 -4.89
N ALA A 43 -23.49 -11.16 -6.00
CA ALA A 43 -23.58 -9.92 -6.75
C ALA A 43 -24.36 -8.88 -5.91
N LEU A 44 -23.74 -7.73 -5.67
CA LEU A 44 -24.41 -6.61 -5.04
C LEU A 44 -25.25 -5.87 -6.10
N ALA A 45 -26.37 -5.32 -5.67
CA ALA A 45 -27.23 -4.54 -6.56
C ALA A 45 -26.46 -3.32 -7.12
N ALA A 46 -26.71 -2.99 -8.38
CA ALA A 46 -26.17 -1.79 -8.99
C ALA A 46 -26.75 -0.55 -8.28
N GLY A 47 -25.86 0.24 -7.67
CA GLY A 47 -26.18 1.53 -7.07
C GLY A 47 -25.64 2.68 -7.92
N THR A 48 -25.99 3.92 -7.56
CA THR A 48 -25.35 5.11 -8.13
C THR A 48 -23.85 5.07 -7.80
N LEU A 49 -22.99 5.26 -8.82
CA LEU A 49 -21.55 5.27 -8.62
C LEU A 49 -21.13 6.46 -7.75
N PRO A 50 -20.26 6.23 -6.76
CA PRO A 50 -19.84 7.28 -5.84
C PRO A 50 -18.97 8.33 -6.56
N ASN A 51 -19.10 9.59 -6.16
CA ASN A 51 -18.24 10.65 -6.70
C ASN A 51 -16.79 10.53 -6.19
N ILE A 52 -16.58 10.00 -5.00
CA ILE A 52 -15.26 9.60 -4.49
C ILE A 52 -14.84 8.32 -5.21
N GLN A 53 -13.83 8.38 -6.09
CA GLN A 53 -13.47 7.26 -6.97
C GLN A 53 -13.06 5.98 -6.22
N PHE A 54 -12.48 6.11 -5.04
CA PHE A 54 -12.02 4.98 -4.23
C PHE A 54 -13.03 4.49 -3.19
N ASP A 55 -14.21 5.10 -3.13
CA ASP A 55 -15.28 4.64 -2.23
C ASP A 55 -15.98 3.40 -2.82
N ILE A 56 -15.44 2.26 -2.52
CA ILE A 56 -15.99 0.96 -2.92
C ILE A 56 -16.68 0.22 -1.79
N GLY A 57 -16.78 0.85 -0.61
CA GLY A 57 -17.26 0.19 0.61
C GLY A 57 -18.63 -0.48 0.47
N ASN A 58 -19.56 0.16 -0.22
CA ASN A 58 -20.91 -0.37 -0.46
C ASN A 58 -20.98 -1.43 -1.58
N PHE A 59 -19.88 -1.64 -2.29
CA PHE A 59 -19.80 -2.54 -3.45
C PHE A 59 -18.96 -3.79 -3.17
N ILE A 60 -18.41 -3.93 -1.96
CA ILE A 60 -17.69 -5.12 -1.51
C ILE A 60 -18.54 -5.91 -0.51
N PRO A 61 -18.39 -7.23 -0.47
CA PRO A 61 -19.16 -8.07 0.44
C PRO A 61 -18.98 -7.68 1.91
N PRO A 62 -19.93 -8.03 2.78
CA PRO A 62 -19.79 -7.87 4.22
C PRO A 62 -18.59 -8.68 4.76
N ALA A 63 -18.17 -8.36 5.98
CA ALA A 63 -17.15 -9.10 6.68
C ALA A 63 -17.57 -10.57 6.90
N PHE A 64 -16.60 -11.47 6.89
CA PHE A 64 -16.79 -12.89 7.18
C PHE A 64 -15.65 -13.41 8.09
N THR A 65 -15.85 -14.53 8.74
CA THR A 65 -14.87 -15.07 9.68
C THR A 65 -14.05 -16.17 9.02
N VAL A 66 -12.72 -16.08 9.18
CA VAL A 66 -11.75 -17.10 8.78
C VAL A 66 -10.89 -17.44 9.98
N GLU A 67 -10.90 -18.70 10.40
CA GLU A 67 -10.14 -19.18 11.57
C GLU A 67 -10.34 -18.31 12.82
N GLY A 68 -11.55 -17.80 13.02
CA GLY A 68 -11.91 -16.96 14.16
C GLY A 68 -11.56 -15.47 13.97
N VAL A 69 -10.96 -15.07 12.86
CA VAL A 69 -10.66 -13.67 12.52
C VAL A 69 -11.75 -13.12 11.61
N LEU A 70 -12.36 -12.00 12.00
CA LEU A 70 -13.31 -11.28 11.17
C LEU A 70 -12.54 -10.46 10.11
N VAL A 71 -12.79 -10.74 8.85
CA VAL A 71 -12.10 -10.12 7.72
C VAL A 71 -13.09 -9.54 6.71
N ARG A 72 -12.70 -8.43 6.12
CA ARG A 72 -13.42 -7.82 5.00
C ARG A 72 -12.40 -7.37 3.94
N PHE A 73 -12.43 -8.03 2.80
CA PHE A 73 -11.52 -7.71 1.71
C PHE A 73 -12.21 -7.04 0.53
N GLY A 74 -11.47 -6.12 -0.08
CA GLY A 74 -11.74 -5.62 -1.41
C GLY A 74 -11.53 -6.71 -2.48
N PRO A 75 -11.39 -6.31 -3.75
CA PRO A 75 -11.01 -7.24 -4.83
C PRO A 75 -9.69 -7.93 -4.56
N VAL A 76 -9.58 -9.19 -5.02
CA VAL A 76 -8.36 -10.01 -4.84
C VAL A 76 -7.15 -9.37 -5.50
N PHE A 77 -7.32 -8.80 -6.68
CA PHE A 77 -6.23 -8.21 -7.45
C PHE A 77 -6.41 -6.70 -7.63
N THR A 78 -5.31 -5.98 -7.55
CA THR A 78 -5.24 -4.56 -7.91
C THR A 78 -4.00 -4.33 -8.76
N ALA A 79 -4.17 -3.71 -9.92
CA ALA A 79 -3.07 -3.35 -10.81
C ALA A 79 -2.98 -1.83 -10.96
N PHE A 80 -1.76 -1.32 -10.88
CA PHE A 80 -1.41 0.06 -11.02
C PHE A 80 -0.65 0.27 -12.33
N PHE A 81 -1.08 1.22 -13.13
CA PHE A 81 -0.53 1.54 -14.44
C PHE A 81 -0.06 3.00 -14.45
N PRO A 82 1.17 3.27 -13.99
CA PRO A 82 1.73 4.61 -14.07
C PRO A 82 2.08 4.95 -15.53
N GLY A 83 1.90 6.21 -15.91
CA GLY A 83 2.12 6.64 -17.28
C GLY A 83 2.58 8.08 -17.41
N LYS A 84 3.28 8.35 -18.50
CA LYS A 84 3.73 9.69 -18.90
C LYS A 84 3.01 10.15 -20.15
N LEU A 85 2.57 11.40 -20.13
CA LEU A 85 1.96 12.03 -21.29
C LEU A 85 3.03 12.41 -22.33
N THR A 86 2.75 12.14 -23.57
CA THR A 86 3.60 12.53 -24.71
C THR A 86 3.45 14.02 -25.07
N ARG A 87 2.30 14.60 -24.73
CA ARG A 87 1.93 16.01 -24.89
C ARG A 87 0.89 16.42 -23.85
N THR A 88 0.64 17.72 -23.75
CA THR A 88 -0.50 18.21 -22.95
C THR A 88 -1.81 17.78 -23.59
N PRO A 89 -2.75 17.20 -22.83
CA PRO A 89 -4.07 16.82 -23.35
C PRO A 89 -4.89 18.03 -23.80
N VAL A 90 -5.82 17.77 -24.70
CA VAL A 90 -6.84 18.71 -25.17
C VAL A 90 -8.24 18.19 -24.85
N LEU A 91 -9.26 19.02 -25.08
CA LEU A 91 -10.65 18.69 -24.74
C LEU A 91 -11.12 17.35 -25.37
N ASP A 92 -10.67 17.03 -26.57
CA ASP A 92 -11.02 15.76 -27.22
C ASP A 92 -10.37 14.56 -26.52
N ASP A 93 -9.17 14.72 -25.95
CA ASP A 93 -8.54 13.67 -25.15
C ASP A 93 -9.30 13.46 -23.85
N GLN A 94 -9.76 14.55 -23.21
CA GLN A 94 -10.62 14.48 -22.02
C GLN A 94 -11.90 13.71 -22.29
N LYS A 95 -12.61 14.05 -23.36
CA LYS A 95 -13.83 13.35 -23.79
C LYS A 95 -13.55 11.89 -24.13
N ARG A 96 -12.43 11.61 -24.79
CA ARG A 96 -12.04 10.24 -25.14
C ARG A 96 -11.82 9.38 -23.92
N LEU A 97 -11.07 9.88 -22.92
CA LEU A 97 -10.84 9.15 -21.67
C LEU A 97 -12.16 8.92 -20.92
N GLU A 98 -13.02 9.94 -20.80
CA GLU A 98 -14.30 9.79 -20.10
C GLU A 98 -15.22 8.78 -20.79
N ASN A 99 -15.31 8.83 -22.13
CA ASN A 99 -16.05 7.84 -22.89
C ASN A 99 -15.47 6.41 -22.72
N ALA A 100 -14.16 6.30 -22.64
CA ALA A 100 -13.51 5.01 -22.42
C ALA A 100 -13.83 4.45 -21.03
N LEU A 101 -13.74 5.26 -19.98
CA LEU A 101 -14.09 4.87 -18.62
C LEU A 101 -15.58 4.52 -18.50
N GLY A 102 -16.46 5.30 -19.12
CA GLY A 102 -17.90 4.99 -19.16
C GLY A 102 -18.21 3.66 -19.87
N ARG A 103 -17.48 3.32 -20.94
CA ARG A 103 -17.61 2.02 -21.59
C ARG A 103 -17.11 0.85 -20.75
N LEU A 104 -16.03 1.05 -19.99
CA LEU A 104 -15.58 0.04 -19.03
C LEU A 104 -16.64 -0.22 -17.96
N GLU A 105 -17.25 0.83 -17.41
CA GLU A 105 -18.30 0.73 -16.40
C GLU A 105 -19.59 0.07 -16.94
N GLN A 106 -19.83 0.19 -18.24
CA GLN A 106 -20.92 -0.54 -18.91
C GLN A 106 -20.58 -2.02 -19.16
N ALA A 107 -19.33 -2.31 -19.51
CA ALA A 107 -18.88 -3.67 -19.84
C ALA A 107 -18.64 -4.52 -18.57
N PHE A 108 -18.14 -3.90 -17.51
CA PHE A 108 -17.81 -4.56 -16.25
C PHE A 108 -18.63 -3.95 -15.12
N PRO A 109 -19.47 -4.71 -14.42
CA PRO A 109 -20.16 -4.22 -13.23
C PRO A 109 -19.18 -3.60 -12.24
N PHE A 110 -19.59 -2.51 -11.59
CA PHE A 110 -18.81 -1.86 -10.52
C PHE A 110 -18.87 -2.72 -9.24
N SER A 111 -18.09 -3.79 -9.23
CA SER A 111 -18.09 -4.82 -8.18
C SER A 111 -16.76 -5.60 -8.21
N PRO A 112 -16.44 -6.39 -7.18
CA PRO A 112 -15.25 -7.25 -7.18
C PRO A 112 -15.21 -8.26 -8.34
N LYS A 113 -16.38 -8.80 -8.75
CA LYS A 113 -16.47 -9.72 -9.91
C LYS A 113 -16.36 -9.00 -11.25
N GLY A 114 -16.65 -7.72 -11.30
CA GLY A 114 -16.47 -6.87 -12.46
C GLY A 114 -15.13 -6.13 -12.41
N LEU A 115 -15.18 -4.80 -12.47
CA LEU A 115 -13.98 -3.96 -12.48
C LEU A 115 -14.22 -2.64 -11.78
N PHE A 116 -13.36 -2.28 -10.84
CA PHE A 116 -13.25 -0.93 -10.32
C PHE A 116 -12.13 -0.21 -11.05
N ALA A 117 -12.41 0.96 -11.59
CA ALA A 117 -11.43 1.80 -12.26
C ALA A 117 -11.31 3.15 -11.56
N MET A 118 -10.08 3.60 -11.35
CA MET A 118 -9.73 4.87 -10.74
C MET A 118 -8.61 5.54 -11.53
N VAL A 119 -8.66 6.86 -11.65
CA VAL A 119 -7.64 7.67 -12.33
C VAL A 119 -7.13 8.73 -11.37
N ALA A 120 -5.80 8.88 -11.30
CA ALA A 120 -5.13 9.89 -10.51
C ALA A 120 -4.03 10.59 -11.32
N TYR A 121 -3.62 11.79 -10.90
CA TYR A 121 -2.70 12.64 -11.64
C TYR A 121 -1.54 13.10 -10.76
N GLY A 122 -0.32 12.90 -11.25
CA GLY A 122 0.89 13.39 -10.61
C GLY A 122 1.10 14.89 -10.81
N LEU A 123 1.95 15.47 -9.99
CA LEU A 123 2.34 16.89 -10.14
C LEU A 123 2.88 17.23 -11.55
N PRO A 124 3.60 16.34 -12.28
CA PRO A 124 4.00 16.61 -13.67
C PRO A 124 2.84 16.93 -14.60
N TYR A 125 1.68 16.29 -14.45
CA TYR A 125 0.47 16.64 -15.22
C TYR A 125 0.06 18.09 -15.00
N PHE A 126 -0.03 18.55 -13.75
CA PHE A 126 -0.44 19.91 -13.42
C PHE A 126 0.60 20.95 -13.85
N LYS A 127 1.88 20.60 -13.90
CA LYS A 127 2.94 21.46 -14.46
C LYS A 127 2.80 21.73 -15.96
N ARG A 128 2.02 20.94 -16.70
CA ARG A 128 1.71 21.13 -18.14
C ARG A 128 0.60 22.14 -18.39
N LEU A 129 -0.18 22.47 -17.36
CA LEU A 129 -1.32 23.39 -17.46
C LEU A 129 -0.90 24.83 -17.12
N PRO A 130 -1.70 25.85 -17.50
CA PRO A 130 -1.46 27.21 -17.04
C PRO A 130 -1.42 27.28 -15.51
N GLN A 131 -0.33 27.78 -14.96
CA GLN A 131 -0.10 27.74 -13.51
C GLN A 131 -1.10 28.58 -12.70
N SER A 132 -1.61 29.66 -13.28
CA SER A 132 -2.70 30.45 -12.68
C SER A 132 -3.99 29.62 -12.52
N LEU A 133 -4.33 28.82 -13.54
CA LEU A 133 -5.47 27.92 -13.49
C LEU A 133 -5.28 26.83 -12.43
N VAL A 134 -4.12 26.21 -12.37
CA VAL A 134 -3.82 25.21 -11.34
C VAL A 134 -3.91 25.83 -9.94
N ALA A 135 -3.29 27.00 -9.75
CA ALA A 135 -3.26 27.68 -8.45
C ALA A 135 -4.64 28.12 -7.94
N SER A 136 -5.60 28.38 -8.85
CA SER A 136 -6.97 28.76 -8.48
C SER A 136 -7.84 27.59 -8.04
N HIS A 137 -7.45 26.33 -8.36
CA HIS A 137 -8.25 25.14 -8.05
C HIS A 137 -7.56 24.14 -7.12
N MET A 138 -6.21 24.17 -7.06
CA MET A 138 -5.47 23.21 -6.24
C MET A 138 -5.72 23.46 -4.74
N PRO A 139 -6.22 22.48 -3.98
CA PRO A 139 -6.37 22.60 -2.53
C PRO A 139 -5.02 22.88 -1.86
N ARG A 140 -5.06 23.72 -0.82
CA ARG A 140 -3.88 24.10 -0.05
C ARG A 140 -3.93 23.53 1.35
N LEU A 141 -2.79 23.44 2.02
CA LEU A 141 -2.74 23.00 3.40
C LEU A 141 -3.36 24.07 4.32
N LEU A 142 -4.12 23.64 5.33
CA LEU A 142 -4.59 24.56 6.39
C LEU A 142 -3.45 25.08 7.26
N SER A 143 -2.42 24.28 7.47
CA SER A 143 -1.23 24.65 8.26
C SER A 143 -0.33 25.66 7.55
N ASP A 144 -0.35 25.67 6.22
CA ASP A 144 0.44 26.57 5.37
C ASP A 144 -0.27 26.75 4.02
N ASN A 145 -1.00 27.83 3.87
CA ASN A 145 -1.77 28.10 2.67
C ASN A 145 -0.92 28.53 1.45
N THR A 146 0.38 28.57 1.57
CA THR A 146 1.30 28.75 0.44
C THR A 146 1.62 27.43 -0.24
N ARG A 147 1.38 26.29 0.43
CA ARG A 147 1.66 24.94 -0.06
C ARG A 147 0.40 24.26 -0.58
N TRP A 148 0.55 23.48 -1.63
CA TRP A 148 -0.54 22.66 -2.19
C TRP A 148 -0.72 21.36 -1.41
N ALA A 149 -1.94 20.81 -1.44
CA ALA A 149 -2.21 19.48 -0.91
C ALA A 149 -1.47 18.38 -1.72
N LEU A 150 -1.26 18.60 -3.03
CA LEU A 150 -0.41 17.75 -3.86
C LEU A 150 1.01 18.33 -3.91
N GLU A 151 1.96 17.59 -3.38
CA GLU A 151 3.39 17.88 -3.47
C GLU A 151 4.15 16.67 -4.06
N GLU A 152 5.37 16.90 -4.51
CA GLU A 152 6.26 15.79 -4.88
C GLU A 152 6.49 14.91 -3.66
N ALA A 153 6.58 13.61 -3.88
CA ALA A 153 7.01 12.71 -2.83
C ALA A 153 8.48 12.99 -2.47
N VAL A 154 8.83 12.74 -1.23
CA VAL A 154 10.20 12.87 -0.73
C VAL A 154 10.67 11.54 -0.15
N PRO A 155 11.96 11.29 -0.10
CA PRO A 155 12.50 10.16 0.66
C PRO A 155 12.09 10.22 2.13
N SER A 156 11.84 9.07 2.73
CA SER A 156 11.64 8.95 4.17
C SER A 156 12.99 8.81 4.90
N PRO A 157 13.04 9.03 6.23
CA PRO A 157 14.29 8.95 6.97
C PRO A 157 15.05 7.62 6.86
N THR A 158 14.35 6.52 6.56
CA THR A 158 14.93 5.18 6.45
C THR A 158 15.08 4.67 5.01
N ASP A 159 14.81 5.51 4.01
CA ASP A 159 15.04 5.19 2.62
C ASP A 159 16.54 5.25 2.26
N VAL A 160 16.96 4.48 1.27
CA VAL A 160 18.33 4.52 0.75
C VAL A 160 18.48 5.64 -0.26
N ILE A 161 19.51 6.47 -0.11
CA ILE A 161 19.85 7.58 -1.01
C ILE A 161 21.36 7.60 -1.20
N GLY A 162 21.84 7.51 -2.45
CA GLY A 162 23.28 7.50 -2.73
C GLY A 162 24.02 6.32 -2.09
N GLY A 163 23.35 5.20 -1.89
CA GLY A 163 23.91 4.01 -1.24
C GLY A 163 23.90 4.06 0.29
N LEU A 164 23.37 5.12 0.88
CA LEU A 164 23.29 5.30 2.34
C LEU A 164 21.83 5.39 2.78
N VAL A 165 21.49 4.75 3.87
CA VAL A 165 20.16 4.86 4.46
C VAL A 165 19.95 6.27 5.00
N GLY A 166 18.82 6.88 4.65
CA GLY A 166 18.47 8.25 5.02
C GLY A 166 19.24 9.35 4.30
N GLY A 167 20.24 8.98 3.49
CA GLY A 167 21.07 9.91 2.71
C GLY A 167 22.12 10.65 3.53
N PRO A 168 22.97 11.44 2.87
CA PRO A 168 24.17 12.02 3.49
C PRO A 168 23.87 13.09 4.56
N ASN A 169 22.69 13.66 4.56
CA ASN A 169 22.27 14.70 5.52
C ASN A 169 21.21 14.21 6.52
N ALA A 170 20.88 12.93 6.52
CA ALA A 170 19.91 12.40 7.45
C ALA A 170 20.51 12.35 8.86
N PRO A 171 19.81 12.87 9.89
CA PRO A 171 20.35 12.93 11.24
C PRO A 171 20.53 11.55 11.91
N ILE A 172 19.83 10.53 11.41
CA ILE A 172 19.94 9.16 11.90
C ILE A 172 19.81 8.21 10.70
N ALA A 173 20.88 7.54 10.34
CA ALA A 173 20.94 6.77 9.11
C ALA A 173 21.58 5.40 9.34
N ASN A 174 21.11 4.67 10.34
CA ASN A 174 21.81 3.45 10.75
C ASN A 174 21.00 2.17 10.56
N VAL A 175 19.79 2.25 10.01
CA VAL A 175 19.03 1.04 9.67
C VAL A 175 19.76 0.31 8.54
N LYS A 176 20.26 -0.88 8.81
CA LYS A 176 21.03 -1.64 7.86
C LYS A 176 20.11 -2.37 6.86
N LYS A 177 20.33 -2.15 5.57
CA LYS A 177 19.67 -2.87 4.48
C LYS A 177 20.63 -3.93 3.94
N ASP A 178 20.61 -5.10 4.53
CA ASP A 178 21.62 -6.14 4.27
C ASP A 178 21.62 -6.66 2.83
N ARG A 179 20.44 -6.86 2.21
CA ARG A 179 20.31 -7.44 0.88
C ARG A 179 19.82 -6.47 -0.18
N PHE A 180 19.02 -5.52 0.21
CA PHE A 180 18.30 -4.63 -0.72
C PHE A 180 18.68 -3.17 -0.48
N ASN A 181 19.98 -2.89 -0.49
CA ASN A 181 20.50 -1.52 -0.41
C ASN A 181 20.29 -0.80 -1.75
N VAL A 182 19.03 -0.51 -2.09
CA VAL A 182 18.60 0.08 -3.37
C VAL A 182 18.11 1.49 -3.12
N ASN A 183 18.62 2.45 -3.90
CA ASN A 183 18.19 3.84 -3.80
C ASN A 183 16.71 4.01 -4.12
N VAL A 184 16.01 4.77 -3.28
CA VAL A 184 14.63 5.18 -3.58
C VAL A 184 14.64 6.16 -4.76
N ARG A 185 13.74 5.93 -5.71
CA ARG A 185 13.50 6.81 -6.84
C ARG A 185 12.17 7.52 -6.67
N ILE A 186 12.20 8.85 -6.63
CA ILE A 186 10.98 9.65 -6.73
C ILE A 186 10.58 9.67 -8.21
N GLU A 187 9.39 9.14 -8.49
CA GLU A 187 8.87 9.05 -9.85
C GLU A 187 8.19 10.35 -10.28
N SER A 188 8.02 10.51 -11.59
CA SER A 188 7.45 11.72 -12.20
C SER A 188 6.44 11.35 -13.29
N ASN A 189 5.49 10.47 -12.96
CA ASN A 189 4.42 10.09 -13.87
C ASN A 189 3.34 11.17 -13.91
N ASP A 190 2.72 11.37 -15.06
CA ASP A 190 1.62 12.33 -15.25
C ASP A 190 0.29 11.75 -14.77
N ILE A 191 0.08 10.45 -14.97
CA ILE A 191 -1.19 9.74 -14.72
C ILE A 191 -0.92 8.39 -14.05
N LEU A 192 -1.84 7.97 -13.19
CA LEU A 192 -1.92 6.63 -12.64
C LEU A 192 -3.32 6.09 -12.85
N ILE A 193 -3.45 5.00 -13.59
CA ILE A 193 -4.71 4.24 -13.70
C ILE A 193 -4.61 3.06 -12.73
N THR A 194 -5.62 2.88 -11.92
CA THR A 194 -5.74 1.74 -11.00
C THR A 194 -6.95 0.92 -11.36
N LEU A 195 -6.75 -0.36 -11.60
CA LEU A 195 -7.82 -1.32 -11.90
C LEU A 195 -7.85 -2.41 -10.83
N ARG A 196 -9.06 -2.75 -10.33
CA ARG A 196 -9.25 -3.74 -9.26
C ARG A 196 -10.35 -4.73 -9.62
N SER A 197 -10.08 -6.02 -9.44
CA SER A 197 -11.03 -7.09 -9.72
C SER A 197 -10.65 -8.38 -8.98
N ASP A 198 -11.61 -9.30 -8.81
CA ASP A 198 -11.29 -10.68 -8.41
C ASP A 198 -10.68 -11.48 -9.59
N SER A 199 -10.82 -10.99 -10.82
CA SER A 199 -10.27 -11.59 -12.04
C SER A 199 -9.15 -10.75 -12.63
N VAL A 200 -7.98 -11.33 -12.77
CA VAL A 200 -6.87 -10.72 -13.50
C VAL A 200 -7.23 -10.51 -14.97
N ARG A 201 -8.02 -11.40 -15.55
CA ARG A 201 -8.50 -11.26 -16.92
C ARG A 201 -9.26 -9.95 -17.12
N ASN A 202 -10.19 -9.60 -16.22
CA ASN A 202 -10.92 -8.33 -16.30
C ASN A 202 -9.97 -7.13 -16.25
N ILE A 203 -8.91 -7.20 -15.42
CA ILE A 203 -7.88 -6.15 -15.34
C ILE A 203 -7.12 -6.03 -16.66
N VAL A 204 -6.68 -7.16 -17.24
CA VAL A 204 -5.91 -7.16 -18.49
C VAL A 204 -6.77 -6.65 -19.67
N GLU A 205 -8.02 -7.11 -19.78
CA GLU A 205 -8.95 -6.66 -20.81
C GLU A 205 -9.30 -5.18 -20.66
N GLY A 206 -9.61 -4.74 -19.44
CA GLY A 206 -9.90 -3.34 -19.14
C GLY A 206 -8.70 -2.41 -19.41
N PHE A 207 -7.50 -2.83 -19.01
CA PHE A 207 -6.29 -2.06 -19.31
C PHE A 207 -5.98 -2.01 -20.79
N GLY A 208 -6.03 -3.14 -21.49
CA GLY A 208 -5.77 -3.18 -22.92
C GLY A 208 -6.72 -2.27 -23.72
N PHE A 209 -7.99 -2.18 -23.30
CA PHE A 209 -8.92 -1.23 -23.87
C PHE A 209 -8.53 0.22 -23.61
N LEU A 210 -8.17 0.58 -22.37
CA LEU A 210 -7.74 1.95 -22.02
C LEU A 210 -6.42 2.32 -22.71
N GLU A 211 -5.45 1.42 -22.76
CA GLU A 211 -4.18 1.63 -23.44
C GLU A 211 -4.41 1.94 -24.92
N TRP A 212 -5.30 1.18 -25.58
CA TRP A 212 -5.67 1.45 -26.96
C TRP A 212 -6.36 2.81 -27.15
N GLN A 213 -7.26 3.20 -26.22
CA GLN A 213 -7.91 4.51 -26.26
C GLN A 213 -6.94 5.67 -26.04
N LEU A 214 -5.88 5.44 -25.29
CA LEU A 214 -4.88 6.46 -24.94
C LEU A 214 -3.60 6.32 -25.76
N ASP A 215 -3.60 5.46 -26.80
CA ASP A 215 -2.45 5.31 -27.71
C ASP A 215 -2.05 6.67 -28.29
N ASN A 216 -0.75 6.92 -28.39
CA ASN A 216 -0.10 8.18 -28.77
C ASN A 216 -0.24 9.34 -27.75
N LEU A 217 -1.02 9.22 -26.69
CA LEU A 217 -1.14 10.24 -25.65
C LEU A 217 -0.40 9.83 -24.36
N VAL A 218 -0.52 8.58 -23.95
CA VAL A 218 0.11 8.08 -22.72
C VAL A 218 1.10 6.96 -23.06
N ARG A 219 2.28 7.03 -22.49
CA ARG A 219 3.25 5.93 -22.44
C ARG A 219 3.19 5.35 -21.03
N PHE A 220 2.61 4.17 -20.91
CA PHE A 220 2.58 3.44 -19.64
C PHE A 220 3.93 2.81 -19.34
N ASP A 221 4.33 2.87 -18.07
CA ASP A 221 5.48 2.17 -17.50
C ASP A 221 5.08 0.73 -17.12
N THR A 222 6.01 -0.02 -16.57
CA THR A 222 5.75 -1.39 -16.08
C THR A 222 4.62 -1.40 -15.07
N PRO A 223 3.57 -2.17 -15.30
CA PRO A 223 2.47 -2.32 -14.35
C PRO A 223 2.94 -2.93 -13.03
N ARG A 224 2.26 -2.59 -11.94
CA ARG A 224 2.50 -3.18 -10.61
C ARG A 224 1.23 -3.88 -10.15
N LEU A 225 1.35 -5.16 -9.83
CA LEU A 225 0.22 -5.99 -9.41
C LEU A 225 0.35 -6.34 -7.94
N ILE A 226 -0.75 -6.20 -7.22
CA ILE A 226 -0.89 -6.73 -5.87
C ILE A 226 -2.04 -7.73 -5.80
N PHE A 227 -1.97 -8.58 -4.81
CA PHE A 227 -3.03 -9.53 -4.46
C PHE A 227 -3.31 -9.50 -2.96
N GLN A 228 -4.57 -9.65 -2.61
CA GLN A 228 -5.06 -9.67 -1.23
C GLN A 228 -6.05 -10.82 -1.06
N GLN A 229 -5.57 -11.94 -0.56
CA GLN A 229 -6.41 -13.09 -0.21
C GLN A 229 -5.71 -13.90 0.89
N GLN A 230 -6.51 -14.43 1.84
CA GLN A 230 -5.97 -15.30 2.88
C GLN A 230 -5.18 -16.45 2.27
N GLY A 231 -3.97 -16.64 2.77
CA GLY A 231 -3.10 -17.76 2.42
C GLY A 231 -2.52 -17.70 1.00
N LEU A 232 -2.85 -16.70 0.17
CA LEU A 232 -2.31 -16.64 -1.19
C LEU A 232 -0.80 -16.37 -1.19
N THR A 233 -0.29 -15.55 -0.26
CA THR A 233 1.16 -15.33 -0.06
C THR A 233 1.89 -16.64 0.17
N ARG A 234 1.35 -17.50 1.04
CA ARG A 234 1.92 -18.83 1.31
C ARG A 234 1.92 -19.70 0.06
N LYS A 235 0.82 -19.76 -0.69
CA LYS A 235 0.73 -20.53 -1.95
C LYS A 235 1.72 -20.04 -3.00
N VAL A 236 1.89 -18.72 -3.11
CA VAL A 236 2.88 -18.13 -4.04
C VAL A 236 4.31 -18.47 -3.61
N ALA A 237 4.59 -18.41 -2.31
CA ALA A 237 5.91 -18.78 -1.78
C ALA A 237 6.22 -20.27 -2.02
N ASP A 238 5.28 -21.16 -1.76
CA ASP A 238 5.41 -22.60 -2.00
C ASP A 238 5.62 -22.88 -3.51
N ALA A 239 4.83 -22.27 -4.38
CA ALA A 239 4.95 -22.44 -5.84
C ALA A 239 6.29 -21.95 -6.41
N ASN A 240 6.91 -20.96 -5.76
CA ASN A 240 8.22 -20.42 -6.14
C ASN A 240 9.37 -20.99 -5.30
N GLN A 241 9.10 -22.00 -4.47
CA GLN A 241 10.10 -22.72 -3.66
C GLN A 241 10.93 -21.77 -2.78
N LEU A 242 10.30 -20.73 -2.21
CA LEU A 242 10.98 -19.83 -1.30
C LEU A 242 11.30 -20.57 0.01
N GLU A 243 12.54 -20.45 0.48
CA GLU A 243 13.04 -21.22 1.64
C GLU A 243 12.18 -21.06 2.89
N TYR A 244 11.68 -19.83 3.13
CA TYR A 244 10.85 -19.50 4.27
C TYR A 244 9.35 -19.77 4.06
N ALA A 245 8.95 -20.32 2.91
CA ALA A 245 7.54 -20.53 2.58
C ALA A 245 6.79 -21.26 3.74
N GLY A 246 7.41 -22.27 4.32
CA GLY A 246 6.88 -23.03 5.45
C GLY A 246 6.52 -22.22 6.70
N ARG A 247 7.10 -21.02 6.84
CA ARG A 247 6.93 -20.14 8.00
C ARG A 247 5.89 -19.05 7.80
N ILE A 248 5.48 -18.79 6.56
CA ILE A 248 4.39 -17.85 6.30
C ILE A 248 3.08 -18.41 6.84
N ASN A 249 2.36 -17.62 7.60
CA ASN A 249 1.06 -18.01 8.13
C ASN A 249 0.10 -18.39 6.99
N PRO A 250 -0.46 -19.63 6.99
CA PRO A 250 -1.29 -20.13 5.90
C PRO A 250 -2.62 -19.41 5.70
N ILE A 251 -3.03 -18.55 6.63
CA ILE A 251 -4.24 -17.74 6.52
C ILE A 251 -3.97 -16.24 6.36
N SER A 252 -2.71 -15.81 6.39
CA SER A 252 -2.38 -14.39 6.22
C SER A 252 -2.53 -13.93 4.77
N PRO A 253 -3.07 -12.72 4.53
CA PRO A 253 -3.05 -12.09 3.22
C PRO A 253 -1.72 -11.38 2.91
N MET A 254 -0.88 -11.16 3.92
CA MET A 254 0.36 -10.39 3.80
C MET A 254 1.59 -11.28 3.93
N TRP A 255 2.69 -10.87 3.29
CA TRP A 255 3.94 -11.61 3.27
C TRP A 255 4.56 -11.87 4.63
N MET A 256 4.45 -10.93 5.56
CA MET A 256 5.01 -11.05 6.91
C MET A 256 4.13 -11.83 7.88
N GLY A 257 3.09 -12.49 7.38
CA GLY A 257 2.26 -13.37 8.18
C GLY A 257 1.17 -12.68 9.01
N PHE A 258 0.94 -11.38 8.81
CA PHE A 258 -0.02 -10.60 9.58
C PHE A 258 -1.33 -10.34 8.83
N HIS A 259 -2.40 -10.17 9.59
CA HIS A 259 -3.60 -9.45 9.19
C HIS A 259 -3.49 -7.99 9.61
N ASP A 260 -4.41 -7.15 9.17
CA ASP A 260 -4.51 -5.80 9.73
C ASP A 260 -4.86 -5.88 11.22
N GLN A 261 -4.02 -5.26 12.04
CA GLN A 261 -4.15 -5.28 13.50
C GLN A 261 -5.14 -4.25 14.03
N GLN A 262 -5.60 -3.35 13.18
CA GLN A 262 -6.44 -2.23 13.59
C GLN A 262 -7.90 -2.57 13.37
N VAL A 263 -8.69 -2.57 14.41
CA VAL A 263 -10.15 -2.56 14.29
C VAL A 263 -10.56 -1.19 13.75
N ASP A 264 -11.46 -1.17 12.77
CA ASP A 264 -11.86 0.04 12.07
C ASP A 264 -10.65 0.80 11.47
N ALA A 265 -9.71 0.06 10.89
CA ALA A 265 -8.44 0.59 10.41
C ALA A 265 -8.55 1.54 9.22
N ALA A 266 -9.63 1.44 8.44
CA ALA A 266 -9.88 2.31 7.31
C ALA A 266 -10.82 3.45 7.72
N ALA A 267 -10.44 4.67 7.30
CA ALA A 267 -11.34 5.81 7.38
C ALA A 267 -12.59 5.61 6.51
N ALA A 268 -13.69 6.28 6.85
CA ALA A 268 -14.73 6.52 5.86
C ALA A 268 -14.15 7.35 4.69
N ALA A 269 -14.57 7.04 3.46
CA ALA A 269 -13.98 7.67 2.27
C ALA A 269 -14.01 9.21 2.33
N GLN A 270 -15.09 9.78 2.84
CA GLN A 270 -15.24 11.23 3.01
C GLN A 270 -14.18 11.85 3.93
N THR A 271 -13.71 11.12 4.94
CA THR A 271 -12.73 11.64 5.93
C THR A 271 -11.38 11.94 5.29
N VAL A 272 -11.01 11.22 4.23
CA VAL A 272 -9.72 11.37 3.56
C VAL A 272 -9.79 12.21 2.29
N THR A 273 -10.93 12.82 1.99
CA THR A 273 -11.05 13.80 0.90
C THR A 273 -10.41 15.13 1.28
N PHE A 274 -10.22 16.02 0.31
CA PHE A 274 -9.64 17.34 0.55
C PHE A 274 -10.47 18.18 1.51
N GLU A 275 -11.78 18.16 1.41
CA GLU A 275 -12.68 18.85 2.34
C GLU A 275 -12.76 18.13 3.69
N GLY A 276 -12.45 16.84 3.73
CA GLY A 276 -12.35 16.05 4.94
C GLY A 276 -13.66 15.93 5.72
N SER A 277 -13.55 15.64 7.00
CA SER A 277 -14.64 15.69 7.97
C SER A 277 -14.40 16.82 8.97
N SER A 278 -15.38 17.09 9.81
CA SER A 278 -15.26 18.10 10.88
C SER A 278 -14.09 17.84 11.85
N VAL A 279 -13.65 16.60 11.96
CA VAL A 279 -12.57 16.17 12.88
C VAL A 279 -11.23 15.94 12.18
N ALA A 280 -11.19 15.92 10.86
CA ALA A 280 -9.98 15.55 10.10
C ALA A 280 -9.72 16.46 8.89
N ARG A 281 -10.16 17.70 8.94
CA ARG A 281 -9.91 18.65 7.85
C ARG A 281 -8.46 19.15 7.90
N LEU A 282 -7.72 18.91 6.81
CA LEU A 282 -6.31 19.30 6.69
C LEU A 282 -6.03 20.27 5.54
N THR A 283 -7.03 20.55 4.68
CA THR A 283 -6.88 21.43 3.52
C THR A 283 -7.89 22.58 3.53
N THR A 284 -7.65 23.57 2.68
CA THR A 284 -8.56 24.71 2.49
C THR A 284 -9.83 24.34 1.72
N ALA A 285 -9.88 23.15 1.10
CA ALA A 285 -10.99 22.76 0.24
C ALA A 285 -12.35 22.76 0.96
N THR A 286 -13.38 23.07 0.21
CA THR A 286 -14.80 23.03 0.60
C THR A 286 -15.57 22.09 -0.33
N ALA A 287 -16.81 21.75 0.05
CA ALA A 287 -17.67 20.88 -0.77
C ALA A 287 -18.06 21.48 -2.15
N HIS A 288 -17.77 22.76 -2.38
CA HIS A 288 -18.08 23.47 -3.64
C HIS A 288 -16.88 23.63 -4.56
N ASP A 289 -15.67 23.22 -4.13
CA ASP A 289 -14.48 23.40 -4.92
C ASP A 289 -14.38 22.36 -6.05
N TYR A 290 -13.59 22.68 -7.08
CA TYR A 290 -13.43 21.84 -8.26
C TYR A 290 -13.00 20.40 -7.92
N PHE A 291 -12.12 20.25 -6.94
CA PHE A 291 -11.62 18.96 -6.48
C PHE A 291 -12.34 18.42 -5.22
N ALA A 292 -13.51 18.96 -4.87
CA ALA A 292 -14.32 18.37 -3.80
C ALA A 292 -14.56 16.87 -4.06
N ASN A 293 -14.50 16.03 -3.02
CA ASN A 293 -14.48 14.57 -3.09
C ASN A 293 -13.19 13.97 -3.73
N GLY A 294 -12.18 14.79 -3.95
CA GLY A 294 -10.86 14.34 -4.33
C GLY A 294 -9.98 14.04 -3.10
N SER A 295 -8.82 13.42 -3.33
CA SER A 295 -7.86 13.02 -2.30
C SER A 295 -6.44 12.94 -2.86
N ILE A 296 -5.47 12.68 -2.02
CA ILE A 296 -4.11 12.32 -2.44
C ILE A 296 -3.93 10.80 -2.31
N GLN A 297 -3.41 10.19 -3.36
CA GLN A 297 -2.90 8.83 -3.35
C GLN A 297 -1.38 8.88 -3.26
N ASN A 298 -0.83 8.40 -2.16
CA ASN A 298 0.59 8.09 -2.11
C ASN A 298 0.80 6.66 -2.62
N PHE A 299 1.81 6.46 -3.44
CA PHE A 299 2.10 5.17 -4.05
C PHE A 299 3.58 4.84 -3.94
N ASN A 300 3.89 3.67 -3.34
CA ASN A 300 5.24 3.19 -3.12
C ASN A 300 5.39 1.75 -3.60
N HIS A 301 6.60 1.43 -4.04
CA HIS A 301 7.05 0.08 -4.30
C HIS A 301 8.14 -0.26 -3.31
N ASN A 302 7.95 -1.34 -2.54
CA ASN A 302 8.90 -1.77 -1.52
C ASN A 302 9.29 -3.22 -1.75
N ILE A 303 10.58 -3.52 -1.68
CA ILE A 303 11.10 -4.88 -1.58
C ILE A 303 11.03 -5.30 -0.11
N LEU A 304 10.64 -6.56 0.14
CA LEU A 304 10.62 -7.14 1.48
C LEU A 304 11.77 -8.15 1.63
N ASP A 305 12.61 -7.94 2.63
CA ASP A 305 13.67 -8.90 2.98
C ASP A 305 13.10 -10.00 3.88
N LEU A 306 12.35 -10.91 3.27
CA LEU A 306 11.70 -12.00 3.99
C LEU A 306 12.66 -13.11 4.38
N TYR A 307 13.79 -13.26 3.72
CA TYR A 307 14.84 -14.19 4.17
C TYR A 307 15.33 -13.78 5.56
N GLN A 308 15.58 -12.48 5.76
CA GLN A 308 15.97 -11.96 7.05
C GLN A 308 14.81 -12.00 8.06
N PHE A 309 13.59 -11.59 7.62
CA PHE A 309 12.43 -11.57 8.50
C PHE A 309 12.05 -12.95 9.04
N TYR A 310 12.21 -14.00 8.23
CA TYR A 310 11.93 -15.39 8.60
C TYR A 310 13.18 -16.19 8.98
N ALA A 311 14.34 -15.55 9.16
CA ALA A 311 15.57 -16.21 9.56
C ALA A 311 15.38 -16.96 10.90
N THR A 312 16.07 -18.09 11.04
CA THR A 312 16.18 -18.81 12.30
C THR A 312 17.38 -18.33 13.11
N PRO A 313 17.46 -18.67 14.41
CA PRO A 313 18.66 -18.46 15.20
C PRO A 313 19.91 -18.91 14.47
N GLY A 314 20.95 -18.08 14.48
CA GLY A 314 22.21 -18.33 13.77
C GLY A 314 22.21 -18.01 12.28
N GLN A 315 21.07 -17.72 11.68
CA GLN A 315 20.98 -17.26 10.27
C GLN A 315 20.96 -15.74 10.15
N ASP A 316 20.61 -15.04 11.21
CA ASP A 316 20.66 -13.59 11.27
C ASP A 316 22.01 -13.15 11.85
N THR A 317 22.78 -12.40 11.08
CA THR A 317 24.12 -11.94 11.48
C THR A 317 24.09 -10.90 12.60
N ARG A 318 22.96 -10.23 12.81
CA ARG A 318 22.79 -9.22 13.88
C ARG A 318 22.31 -9.82 15.18
N HIS A 319 21.53 -10.88 15.10
CA HIS A 319 20.98 -11.59 16.24
C HIS A 319 21.36 -13.08 16.15
N PRO A 320 22.66 -13.40 16.19
CA PRO A 320 23.13 -14.78 16.02
C PRO A 320 22.66 -15.71 17.14
N ASP A 321 22.37 -15.16 18.32
CA ASP A 321 21.97 -15.92 19.50
C ASP A 321 20.46 -16.19 19.57
N GLY A 322 19.70 -15.72 18.56
CA GLY A 322 18.40 -16.27 18.45
C GLY A 322 17.17 -15.45 18.50
N GLU A 323 17.00 -14.48 17.62
CA GLU A 323 15.63 -14.13 17.29
C GLU A 323 15.03 -15.15 16.32
N ASP A 324 14.06 -15.91 16.78
CA ASP A 324 13.23 -16.72 15.91
C ASP A 324 12.05 -15.89 15.37
N TYR A 325 11.43 -16.37 14.27
CA TYR A 325 10.24 -15.75 13.68
C TYR A 325 9.16 -15.31 14.68
N PRO A 326 8.84 -16.08 15.72
CA PRO A 326 7.88 -15.65 16.73
C PRO A 326 8.20 -14.30 17.38
N GLU A 327 9.46 -14.01 17.61
CA GLU A 327 9.89 -12.76 18.22
C GLU A 327 9.79 -11.59 17.23
N ARG A 328 9.94 -11.85 15.93
CA ARG A 328 9.90 -10.82 14.89
C ARG A 328 8.50 -10.25 14.64
N ILE A 329 7.47 -10.98 15.02
CA ILE A 329 6.11 -10.46 14.97
C ILE A 329 5.95 -9.21 15.85
N MET A 330 6.76 -9.08 16.86
CA MET A 330 6.75 -7.97 17.79
C MET A 330 7.13 -6.65 17.13
N TYR A 331 7.87 -6.70 16.01
CA TYR A 331 8.16 -5.49 15.21
C TYR A 331 6.91 -4.86 14.58
N MET A 332 5.81 -5.63 14.48
CA MET A 332 4.53 -5.10 13.99
C MET A 332 3.70 -4.45 15.10
N LEU A 333 3.75 -4.97 16.30
CA LEU A 333 2.75 -4.71 17.33
C LEU A 333 3.05 -3.44 18.15
N ARG A 334 2.14 -3.07 19.01
CA ARG A 334 2.30 -1.98 19.97
C ARG A 334 2.87 -2.51 21.28
N ALA A 335 3.75 -1.74 21.88
CA ALA A 335 4.38 -2.13 23.13
C ALA A 335 3.37 -2.42 24.26
N ASN A 336 2.29 -1.64 24.38
CA ASN A 336 1.27 -1.83 25.39
C ASN A 336 0.29 -2.98 25.12
N GLN A 337 0.31 -3.55 23.93
CA GLN A 337 -0.49 -4.75 23.59
C GLN A 337 0.22 -6.04 23.96
N ILE A 338 1.54 -6.02 23.99
CA ILE A 338 2.38 -7.21 24.18
C ILE A 338 3.35 -7.05 25.33
N GLY A 339 3.12 -6.10 26.21
CA GLY A 339 4.06 -5.66 27.21
C GLY A 339 5.13 -4.75 26.62
N THR A 340 5.82 -4.04 27.49
CA THR A 340 6.94 -3.20 27.09
C THR A 340 8.23 -3.97 27.25
N PRO A 341 8.89 -4.39 26.16
CA PRO A 341 10.17 -5.03 26.26
C PRO A 341 11.15 -4.11 26.98
N ASN A 342 11.91 -4.65 27.92
CA ASN A 342 12.93 -3.90 28.66
C ASN A 342 12.47 -2.61 29.32
N GLY A 343 11.21 -2.56 29.76
CA GLY A 343 10.68 -1.40 30.44
C GLY A 343 10.50 -0.17 29.56
N LEU A 344 10.52 -0.31 28.22
CA LEU A 344 10.06 0.78 27.36
C LEU A 344 8.70 1.23 27.85
N PRO A 345 8.50 2.49 28.18
CA PRO A 345 7.21 2.98 28.62
C PRO A 345 6.19 2.74 27.51
N ALA A 346 4.95 2.54 27.90
CA ALA A 346 3.84 2.62 26.98
C ALA A 346 3.95 3.90 26.17
N GLN A 347 3.50 3.86 24.90
CA GLN A 347 3.58 4.98 23.98
C GLN A 347 3.19 6.30 24.68
N PRO A 348 3.92 7.39 24.44
CA PRO A 348 3.58 8.69 25.01
C PRO A 348 2.14 9.10 24.75
N ASN A 349 1.58 9.89 25.62
CA ASN A 349 0.18 10.35 25.61
C ASN A 349 -0.30 11.00 24.29
N ALA A 350 0.61 11.27 23.37
CA ALA A 350 0.28 11.74 22.03
C ALA A 350 -0.38 10.67 21.15
N ASP A 351 -0.28 9.39 21.52
CA ASP A 351 -0.99 8.31 20.83
C ASP A 351 -2.12 7.77 21.71
N PRO A 352 -3.36 8.17 21.41
CA PRO A 352 -4.52 7.76 22.20
C PRO A 352 -4.81 6.25 22.16
N PHE A 353 -4.13 5.50 21.30
CA PHE A 353 -4.44 4.09 21.06
C PHE A 353 -3.50 3.12 21.76
N THR A 354 -2.33 3.58 22.17
CA THR A 354 -1.34 2.71 22.81
C THR A 354 -1.44 2.67 24.30
N ASN A 355 -1.93 3.72 24.94
CA ASN A 355 -2.00 3.84 26.39
C ASN A 355 -3.40 3.72 26.98
N GLY A 356 -4.39 3.43 26.17
CA GLY A 356 -5.76 3.65 26.59
C GLY A 356 -6.08 5.13 26.87
N GLY A 357 -5.18 6.03 26.49
CA GLY A 357 -5.32 7.49 26.70
C GLY A 357 -6.19 8.17 25.67
N GLY A 358 -6.59 7.45 24.64
CA GLY A 358 -7.63 7.87 23.72
C GLY A 358 -9.02 7.61 24.28
N PRO A 359 -10.07 7.85 23.52
CA PRO A 359 -11.40 7.39 23.88
C PRO A 359 -11.31 5.91 24.25
N GLY A 360 -11.58 5.55 25.51
CA GLY A 360 -11.28 4.23 26.07
C GLY A 360 -11.87 3.06 25.28
N ALA A 361 -13.00 3.27 24.59
CA ALA A 361 -13.59 2.30 23.67
C ALA A 361 -12.68 1.93 22.49
N VAL A 362 -11.81 2.82 22.04
CA VAL A 362 -10.92 2.59 20.90
C VAL A 362 -9.70 1.77 21.31
N ALA A 363 -9.11 2.06 22.46
CA ALA A 363 -8.00 1.25 23.00
C ALA A 363 -8.42 -0.21 23.18
N ASN A 364 -9.63 -0.45 23.70
CA ASN A 364 -10.17 -1.79 23.86
C ASN A 364 -10.41 -2.51 22.53
N LYS A 365 -10.84 -1.78 21.50
CA LYS A 365 -11.00 -2.35 20.15
C LYS A 365 -9.67 -2.85 19.58
N PHE A 366 -8.61 -2.09 19.73
CA PHE A 366 -7.29 -2.50 19.25
C PHE A 366 -6.75 -3.71 20.03
N GLN A 367 -6.92 -3.73 21.34
CA GLN A 367 -6.51 -4.88 22.14
C GLN A 367 -7.26 -6.14 21.70
N GLY A 368 -8.59 -6.07 21.54
CA GLY A 368 -9.38 -7.20 21.09
C GLY A 368 -8.99 -7.67 19.69
N ALA A 369 -8.69 -6.77 18.75
CA ALA A 369 -8.22 -7.15 17.42
C ALA A 369 -6.87 -7.86 17.47
N ASN A 370 -5.95 -7.38 18.31
CA ASN A 370 -4.65 -8.01 18.50
C ASN A 370 -4.78 -9.41 19.11
N ASP A 371 -5.59 -9.56 20.15
CA ASP A 371 -5.82 -10.87 20.80
C ASP A 371 -6.44 -11.86 19.82
N THR A 372 -7.38 -11.41 18.99
CA THR A 372 -7.99 -12.25 17.94
C THR A 372 -6.95 -12.68 16.92
N PHE A 373 -6.08 -11.76 16.50
CA PHE A 373 -5.01 -12.05 15.56
C PHE A 373 -4.02 -13.07 16.12
N LEU A 374 -3.51 -12.88 17.33
CA LEU A 374 -2.59 -13.80 17.99
C LEU A 374 -3.20 -15.19 18.15
N SER A 375 -4.48 -15.27 18.54
CA SER A 375 -5.20 -16.54 18.64
C SER A 375 -5.34 -17.25 17.29
N ALA A 376 -5.57 -16.52 16.20
CA ALA A 376 -5.63 -17.10 14.86
C ALA A 376 -4.27 -17.60 14.38
N GLN A 377 -3.20 -16.88 14.69
CA GLN A 377 -1.82 -17.30 14.39
C GLN A 377 -1.46 -18.58 15.14
N ASP A 378 -1.78 -18.66 16.43
CA ASP A 378 -1.54 -19.84 17.25
C ASP A 378 -2.26 -21.07 16.69
N LYS A 379 -3.54 -20.94 16.35
CA LYS A 379 -4.33 -22.02 15.72
C LYS A 379 -3.73 -22.51 14.41
N SER A 380 -3.08 -21.66 13.65
CA SER A 380 -2.43 -22.06 12.40
C SER A 380 -1.16 -22.88 12.58
N GLY A 381 -0.64 -22.98 13.80
CA GLY A 381 0.60 -23.67 14.12
C GLY A 381 1.86 -23.01 13.52
N LYS A 382 1.74 -21.78 13.06
CA LYS A 382 2.83 -21.04 12.40
C LYS A 382 3.40 -19.93 13.25
N PHE A 383 2.69 -19.59 14.29
CA PHE A 383 3.06 -18.50 15.14
C PHE A 383 3.75 -19.04 16.41
N ALA A 384 4.88 -18.47 16.73
CA ALA A 384 5.57 -18.69 17.99
C ALA A 384 5.62 -20.17 18.39
N ALA A 385 6.23 -21.03 17.59
CA ALA A 385 6.32 -22.48 17.80
C ALA A 385 6.23 -22.89 19.29
N GLY A 386 5.03 -23.24 19.76
CA GLY A 386 4.77 -23.66 21.13
C GLY A 386 4.58 -22.53 22.17
N MET A 387 4.60 -21.25 21.78
CA MET A 387 4.28 -20.14 22.69
C MET A 387 2.78 -19.86 22.69
N THR A 388 2.22 -19.72 23.88
CA THR A 388 0.84 -19.21 24.05
C THR A 388 0.80 -17.69 23.83
N PRO A 389 -0.38 -17.10 23.52
CA PRO A 389 -0.51 -15.64 23.44
C PRO A 389 0.00 -14.90 24.68
N ALA A 390 -0.20 -15.45 25.87
CA ALA A 390 0.31 -14.88 27.12
C ALA A 390 1.85 -14.92 27.20
N GLN A 391 2.46 -16.00 26.74
CA GLN A 391 3.92 -16.11 26.68
C GLN A 391 4.49 -15.13 25.66
N GLN A 392 3.80 -14.93 24.53
CA GLN A 392 4.21 -13.95 23.53
C GLN A 392 4.09 -12.52 24.05
N GLN A 393 3.05 -12.21 24.81
CA GLN A 393 2.91 -10.92 25.47
C GLN A 393 4.02 -10.67 26.49
N SER A 394 4.52 -11.71 27.13
CA SER A 394 5.62 -11.64 28.10
C SER A 394 6.98 -11.88 27.47
N ALA A 395 7.06 -12.31 26.22
CA ALA A 395 8.31 -12.51 25.54
C ALA A 395 9.07 -11.19 25.50
N THR A 396 10.08 -11.13 26.28
CA THR A 396 11.09 -10.11 26.18
C THR A 396 11.99 -10.51 25.02
N PHE A 397 12.07 -9.70 24.04
CA PHE A 397 12.97 -9.82 22.92
C PHE A 397 14.43 -9.93 23.37
N THR A 398 14.87 -11.06 23.81
CA THR A 398 16.29 -11.27 24.18
C THR A 398 16.93 -10.13 25.00
N GLY A 399 16.11 -9.34 25.70
CA GLY A 399 16.59 -8.22 26.51
C GLY A 399 16.79 -6.89 25.77
N LEU A 400 16.51 -6.80 24.47
CA LEU A 400 16.72 -5.57 23.70
C LEU A 400 15.44 -4.73 23.60
N PRO A 401 15.51 -3.39 23.79
CA PRO A 401 14.37 -2.51 23.60
C PRO A 401 13.98 -2.45 22.11
N ARG A 402 12.68 -2.41 21.83
CA ARG A 402 12.12 -2.35 20.46
C ARG A 402 10.97 -1.39 20.36
N ILE A 403 10.78 -0.83 19.16
CA ILE A 403 9.61 -0.05 18.80
C ILE A 403 8.86 -0.81 17.72
N GLY A 404 7.58 -1.13 17.97
CA GLY A 404 6.73 -1.79 16.98
C GLY A 404 6.27 -0.82 15.89
N HIS A 405 6.08 -1.32 14.68
CA HIS A 405 5.57 -0.52 13.55
C HIS A 405 4.21 0.12 13.85
N GLU A 406 3.28 -0.64 14.41
CA GLU A 406 1.98 -0.15 14.84
C GLU A 406 2.11 0.94 15.91
N GLN A 407 3.01 0.77 16.85
CA GLN A 407 3.30 1.75 17.88
C GLN A 407 3.76 3.08 17.31
N ALA A 408 4.70 3.06 16.40
CA ALA A 408 5.25 4.25 15.77
C ALA A 408 4.21 4.96 14.88
N LEU A 409 3.50 4.20 14.06
CA LEU A 409 2.58 4.72 13.04
C LEU A 409 1.30 5.31 13.64
N GLN A 410 0.80 4.78 14.75
CA GLN A 410 -0.45 5.24 15.38
C GLN A 410 -0.44 6.73 15.72
N ARG A 411 0.72 7.31 15.98
CA ARG A 411 0.90 8.73 16.33
C ARG A 411 0.34 9.71 15.27
N SER A 412 0.14 9.24 14.03
CA SER A 412 -0.31 10.10 12.93
C SER A 412 -1.39 9.49 12.07
N SER A 413 -1.88 8.32 12.41
CA SER A 413 -2.87 7.63 11.57
C SER A 413 -4.33 7.96 11.94
N ARG A 414 -4.54 8.72 13.01
CA ARG A 414 -5.87 9.02 13.52
C ARG A 414 -6.00 10.46 14.01
N ALA A 415 -7.22 10.98 13.95
CA ALA A 415 -7.59 12.23 14.60
C ALA A 415 -7.68 12.07 16.14
N ALA A 416 -7.77 13.17 16.85
CA ALA A 416 -7.79 13.18 18.32
C ALA A 416 -8.97 12.40 18.95
N ASP A 417 -10.09 12.26 18.23
CA ASP A 417 -11.25 11.47 18.64
C ASP A 417 -11.13 9.97 18.29
N GLY A 418 -10.02 9.57 17.70
CA GLY A 418 -9.77 8.20 17.28
C GLY A 418 -10.21 7.85 15.85
N THR A 419 -10.77 8.79 15.11
CA THR A 419 -11.17 8.56 13.72
C THR A 419 -9.95 8.31 12.84
N PRO A 420 -9.87 7.18 12.10
CA PRO A 420 -8.81 6.97 11.13
C PRO A 420 -8.84 8.06 10.05
N ILE A 421 -7.68 8.56 9.63
CA ILE A 421 -7.54 9.62 8.62
C ILE A 421 -6.70 9.17 7.43
N HIS A 422 -6.69 7.88 7.16
CA HIS A 422 -6.12 7.28 5.97
C HIS A 422 -6.94 6.06 5.55
N ILE A 423 -6.87 5.74 4.27
CA ILE A 423 -7.32 4.45 3.73
C ILE A 423 -6.14 3.82 3.03
N ARG A 424 -5.83 2.57 3.34
CA ARG A 424 -4.79 1.82 2.67
C ARG A 424 -5.38 0.95 1.56
N MET A 425 -4.69 0.91 0.44
CA MET A 425 -4.91 -0.02 -0.67
C MET A 425 -3.56 -0.67 -0.97
N ASP A 426 -2.98 -1.25 0.05
CA ASP A 426 -1.71 -1.95 -0.01
C ASP A 426 -1.93 -3.46 -0.12
N GLY A 427 -0.93 -4.17 -0.61
CA GLY A 427 -1.02 -5.61 -0.73
C GLY A 427 0.27 -6.27 -1.14
N ALA A 428 0.27 -7.59 -1.04
CA ALA A 428 1.37 -8.42 -1.45
C ALA A 428 1.57 -8.33 -2.97
N GLY A 429 2.79 -8.07 -3.39
CA GLY A 429 3.24 -8.18 -4.78
C GLY A 429 4.32 -9.25 -4.90
N PHE A 430 4.57 -9.70 -6.13
CA PHE A 430 5.66 -10.63 -6.42
C PHE A 430 6.19 -10.34 -7.83
N ASP A 431 7.28 -9.61 -7.91
CA ASP A 431 7.85 -9.15 -9.18
C ASP A 431 9.38 -9.01 -9.11
N SER A 432 10.00 -8.75 -10.25
CA SER A 432 11.46 -8.62 -10.39
C SER A 432 11.94 -7.16 -10.39
N MET A 433 11.04 -6.20 -10.26
CA MET A 433 11.36 -4.79 -10.39
C MET A 433 12.35 -4.33 -9.31
N ASP A 434 13.39 -3.62 -9.72
CA ASP A 434 14.42 -3.03 -8.85
C ASP A 434 15.14 -4.02 -7.92
N VAL A 435 15.10 -5.31 -8.19
CA VAL A 435 15.79 -6.34 -7.40
C VAL A 435 17.26 -6.42 -7.82
N PRO A 436 18.22 -6.09 -6.94
CA PRO A 436 19.64 -6.32 -7.19
C PRO A 436 19.98 -7.80 -7.08
N ALA A 437 21.19 -8.20 -7.47
CA ALA A 437 21.74 -9.50 -7.09
C ALA A 437 21.97 -9.54 -5.58
N PHE A 438 21.70 -10.68 -4.95
CA PHE A 438 21.93 -10.86 -3.52
C PHE A 438 22.22 -12.33 -3.17
N GLN A 439 22.71 -12.55 -1.96
CA GLN A 439 22.88 -13.87 -1.37
C GLN A 439 21.79 -14.11 -0.33
N GLU A 440 21.16 -15.28 -0.35
CA GLU A 440 20.02 -15.58 0.52
C GLU A 440 20.36 -15.55 2.00
N PHE A 441 21.47 -16.17 2.39
CA PHE A 441 22.06 -16.09 3.72
C PHE A 441 23.56 -16.25 3.62
N PRO A 442 24.33 -16.02 4.67
CA PRO A 442 25.72 -16.46 4.69
C PRO A 442 25.79 -17.94 4.31
N ASN A 443 26.45 -18.26 3.22
CA ASN A 443 26.50 -19.59 2.59
C ASN A 443 25.23 -20.05 1.84
N GLY A 444 24.24 -19.18 1.65
CA GLY A 444 23.06 -19.47 0.85
C GLY A 444 23.27 -19.31 -0.66
N ARG A 445 22.21 -19.58 -1.41
CA ARG A 445 22.20 -19.46 -2.87
C ARG A 445 22.37 -18.00 -3.31
N ASN A 446 23.19 -17.77 -4.35
CA ASN A 446 23.24 -16.48 -5.03
C ASN A 446 21.99 -16.31 -5.92
N VAL A 447 21.29 -15.21 -5.73
CA VAL A 447 20.10 -14.85 -6.49
C VAL A 447 20.45 -13.72 -7.46
N PRO A 448 20.26 -13.92 -8.78
CA PRO A 448 20.59 -12.92 -9.78
C PRO A 448 19.72 -11.65 -9.65
N ALA A 449 20.27 -10.53 -10.12
CA ALA A 449 19.46 -9.32 -10.30
C ALA A 449 18.24 -9.58 -11.21
N GLY A 450 17.11 -8.95 -10.92
CA GLY A 450 15.88 -9.11 -11.66
C GLY A 450 15.16 -10.44 -11.40
N SER A 451 15.51 -11.16 -10.33
CA SER A 451 14.72 -12.31 -9.85
C SER A 451 13.45 -11.81 -9.15
N ASN A 452 12.35 -12.57 -9.30
CA ASN A 452 11.10 -12.24 -8.59
C ASN A 452 11.29 -12.32 -7.09
N GLN A 453 10.84 -11.28 -6.39
CA GLN A 453 10.90 -11.16 -4.94
C GLN A 453 9.58 -10.66 -4.36
N PRO A 454 9.27 -11.02 -3.12
CA PRO A 454 8.15 -10.45 -2.40
C PRO A 454 8.22 -8.92 -2.32
N LYS A 455 7.09 -8.30 -2.59
CA LYS A 455 6.91 -6.85 -2.58
C LYS A 455 5.75 -6.47 -1.67
N LEU A 456 5.84 -5.26 -1.16
CA LEU A 456 4.69 -4.50 -0.69
C LEU A 456 4.48 -3.34 -1.65
N GLN A 457 3.43 -3.40 -2.45
CA GLN A 457 2.95 -2.24 -3.18
C GLN A 457 2.06 -1.47 -2.21
N PHE A 458 2.62 -0.41 -1.63
CA PHE A 458 1.91 0.38 -0.63
C PHE A 458 1.23 1.56 -1.30
N SER A 459 -0.09 1.62 -1.18
CA SER A 459 -0.88 2.77 -1.60
C SER A 459 -1.76 3.24 -0.45
N ALA A 460 -1.74 4.54 -0.17
CA ALA A 460 -2.57 5.15 0.84
C ALA A 460 -3.30 6.36 0.28
N PHE A 461 -4.58 6.47 0.60
CA PHE A 461 -5.40 7.66 0.37
C PHE A 461 -5.37 8.51 1.62
N VAL A 462 -4.99 9.76 1.46
CA VAL A 462 -4.77 10.71 2.55
C VAL A 462 -5.20 12.11 2.11
N PRO A 463 -5.57 13.01 3.04
CA PRO A 463 -6.04 14.35 2.67
C PRO A 463 -4.96 15.24 2.02
N SER A 464 -3.68 14.94 2.23
CA SER A 464 -2.57 15.71 1.63
C SER A 464 -1.28 14.89 1.55
N ALA A 465 -0.39 15.27 0.66
CA ALA A 465 0.95 14.69 0.56
C ALA A 465 1.78 14.92 1.83
N GLU A 466 1.61 16.07 2.48
CA GLU A 466 2.24 16.38 3.76
C GLU A 466 1.84 15.41 4.85
N PHE A 467 0.57 15.02 4.91
CA PHE A 467 0.10 14.04 5.89
C PHE A 467 0.84 12.71 5.75
N PHE A 468 1.03 12.23 4.51
CA PHE A 468 1.79 11.01 4.27
C PHE A 468 3.27 11.16 4.68
N ARG A 469 3.87 12.33 4.42
CA ARG A 469 5.25 12.63 4.85
C ARG A 469 5.40 12.50 6.37
N VAL A 470 4.44 13.04 7.11
CA VAL A 470 4.40 12.94 8.59
C VAL A 470 4.22 11.48 9.03
N MET A 471 3.32 10.73 8.38
CA MET A 471 3.16 9.30 8.68
C MET A 471 4.48 8.54 8.51
N ARG A 472 5.23 8.81 7.44
CA ARG A 472 6.52 8.14 7.20
C ARG A 472 7.60 8.55 8.19
N ALA A 473 7.64 9.81 8.59
CA ALA A 473 8.55 10.27 9.64
C ALA A 473 8.25 9.57 10.98
N ASN A 474 6.97 9.46 11.32
CA ASN A 474 6.54 8.76 12.53
C ASN A 474 6.80 7.23 12.45
N ALA A 475 6.58 6.61 11.30
CA ALA A 475 6.89 5.19 11.11
C ALA A 475 8.40 4.90 11.28
N ALA A 476 9.26 5.82 10.86
CA ALA A 476 10.70 5.73 11.07
C ALA A 476 11.11 5.92 12.55
N ALA A 477 10.22 6.49 13.39
CA ALA A 477 10.33 6.59 14.84
C ALA A 477 11.67 7.05 15.39
N GLN A 478 12.40 7.93 14.68
CA GLN A 478 13.74 8.37 15.07
C GLN A 478 13.76 9.13 16.41
N ASP A 479 12.68 9.84 16.72
CA ASP A 479 12.48 10.51 17.99
C ASP A 479 12.33 9.53 19.16
N LEU A 480 11.57 8.44 18.95
CA LEU A 480 11.41 7.38 19.95
C LEU A 480 12.71 6.58 20.13
N GLN A 481 13.42 6.30 19.04
CA GLN A 481 14.73 5.64 19.09
C GLN A 481 15.68 6.42 20.01
N LYS A 482 15.78 7.72 19.80
CA LYS A 482 16.64 8.60 20.60
C LYS A 482 16.14 8.71 22.05
N GLN A 483 14.82 8.81 22.25
CA GLN A 483 14.22 8.96 23.57
C GLN A 483 14.44 7.72 24.45
N PHE A 484 14.39 6.53 23.85
CA PHE A 484 14.41 5.25 24.58
C PHE A 484 15.66 4.43 24.32
N ASP A 485 16.66 5.01 23.68
CA ASP A 485 17.95 4.37 23.35
C ASP A 485 17.77 3.02 22.63
N VAL A 486 16.88 3.01 21.63
CA VAL A 486 16.58 1.81 20.81
C VAL A 486 17.50 1.77 19.61
N ASP A 487 18.08 0.61 19.33
CA ASP A 487 18.88 0.41 18.12
C ASP A 487 17.99 0.68 16.87
N PRO A 488 18.47 1.43 15.87
CA PRO A 488 17.73 1.67 14.63
C PRO A 488 17.21 0.43 13.92
N ASP A 489 17.91 -0.69 14.07
CA ASP A 489 17.51 -1.97 13.49
C ASP A 489 16.39 -2.67 14.29
N ASP A 490 16.15 -2.26 15.52
CA ASP A 490 15.06 -2.74 16.37
C ASP A 490 13.81 -1.87 16.30
N ASN A 491 13.69 -1.09 15.23
CA ASN A 491 12.58 -0.18 14.99
C ASN A 491 11.64 -0.70 13.89
N GLY A 492 10.53 -1.26 14.29
CA GLY A 492 9.45 -1.70 13.41
C GLY A 492 9.93 -2.59 12.26
N LEU A 493 9.44 -2.29 11.06
CA LEU A 493 9.76 -3.03 9.84
C LEU A 493 10.83 -2.35 8.97
N GLU A 494 11.42 -1.28 9.43
CA GLU A 494 12.28 -0.42 8.60
C GLU A 494 13.50 -1.17 8.08
N ARG A 495 14.03 -2.11 8.86
CA ARG A 495 15.15 -3.00 8.48
C ARG A 495 14.77 -3.99 7.38
N PHE A 496 13.54 -4.50 7.39
CA PHE A 496 13.07 -5.55 6.48
C PHE A 496 12.42 -5.03 5.20
N THR A 497 12.28 -3.71 5.06
CA THR A 497 11.62 -3.08 3.94
C THR A 497 12.52 -2.08 3.24
N THR A 498 12.59 -2.11 1.92
CA THR A 498 13.33 -1.14 1.12
C THR A 498 12.41 -0.52 0.09
N ALA A 499 12.09 0.76 0.28
CA ALA A 499 11.36 1.51 -0.73
C ALA A 499 12.28 1.79 -1.93
N THR A 500 11.83 1.40 -3.13
CA THR A 500 12.58 1.62 -4.36
C THR A 500 11.97 2.67 -5.27
N ARG A 501 10.66 2.93 -5.13
CA ARG A 501 9.94 3.94 -5.89
C ARG A 501 8.87 4.60 -5.05
N ARG A 502 8.64 5.90 -5.30
CA ARG A 502 7.62 6.67 -4.59
C ARG A 502 7.09 7.81 -5.43
N GLN A 503 5.76 8.03 -5.39
CA GLN A 503 5.13 9.20 -5.99
C GLN A 503 3.81 9.54 -5.30
N ASN A 504 3.43 10.81 -5.31
CA ASN A 504 2.11 11.29 -4.92
C ASN A 504 1.28 11.62 -6.15
N PHE A 505 -0.02 11.32 -6.08
CA PHE A 505 -1.00 11.61 -7.12
C PHE A 505 -2.24 12.26 -6.50
N LEU A 506 -2.84 13.19 -7.21
CA LEU A 506 -4.18 13.70 -6.89
C LEU A 506 -5.21 12.83 -7.56
N ILE A 507 -6.17 12.34 -6.78
CA ILE A 507 -7.37 11.67 -7.28
C ILE A 507 -8.46 12.73 -7.37
N PRO A 508 -8.93 13.10 -8.56
CA PRO A 508 -10.07 14.00 -8.70
C PRO A 508 -11.37 13.27 -8.36
N PRO A 509 -12.48 13.99 -8.12
CA PRO A 509 -13.79 13.36 -8.04
C PRO A 509 -14.15 12.66 -9.36
N ARG A 510 -15.03 11.66 -9.32
CA ARG A 510 -15.44 10.90 -10.50
C ARG A 510 -15.96 11.81 -11.63
N THR A 511 -16.68 12.86 -11.29
CA THR A 511 -17.20 13.85 -12.25
C THR A 511 -16.11 14.67 -12.95
N ARG A 512 -14.86 14.63 -12.49
CA ARG A 512 -13.70 15.36 -13.02
C ARG A 512 -12.49 14.44 -13.27
N ARG A 513 -12.71 13.13 -13.37
CA ARG A 513 -11.63 12.12 -13.40
C ARG A 513 -10.81 12.10 -14.69
N SER A 514 -11.31 12.68 -15.77
CA SER A 514 -10.66 12.65 -17.08
C SER A 514 -9.94 13.96 -17.37
N PHE A 515 -8.61 13.96 -17.28
CA PHE A 515 -7.74 15.12 -17.52
C PHE A 515 -8.31 16.43 -16.92
N PRO A 516 -8.36 16.55 -15.59
CA PRO A 516 -9.03 17.67 -14.91
C PRO A 516 -8.45 19.03 -15.31
N LEU A 517 -9.29 20.06 -15.31
CA LEU A 517 -9.00 21.45 -15.71
C LEU A 517 -8.83 21.69 -17.22
N ILE A 518 -8.83 20.68 -18.06
CA ILE A 518 -8.70 20.88 -19.53
C ILE A 518 -9.88 21.65 -20.09
N GLU A 519 -11.08 21.43 -19.61
CA GLU A 519 -12.30 22.11 -20.03
C GLU A 519 -12.37 23.58 -19.61
N GLN A 520 -11.43 24.03 -18.78
CA GLN A 520 -11.35 25.40 -18.26
C GLN A 520 -10.21 26.21 -18.89
N ARG A 521 -9.52 25.65 -19.87
CA ARG A 521 -8.39 26.28 -20.58
C ARG A 521 -8.86 27.30 -21.61
#